data_bc3df2cd445c3a9f9d5843b8d5571170
#
_entry.id   bc3df2cd445c3a9f9d5843b8d5571170
#
_cell.length_a   1.000
_cell.length_b   1.000
_cell.length_c   1.000
_cell.angle_alpha   90.00
_cell.angle_beta   90.00
_cell.angle_gamma   90.00
#
_symmetry.space_group_name_H-M   'P 1'
#
loop_
_entity.id
_entity.type
_entity.pdbx_description
1 polymer ?
#
loop_
_entity_poly.entity_id
_entity_poly.type
_entity_poly.pdbx_seq_one_letter_code
_entity_poly.pdbx_strand_id
1 'polypeptide(L)'
;MRREESAYIAFGQYWLQARHQETTRLWLTNIIAIVFAALLALIAWKGLIYWYIAAFGLALALFGLFTNHALRVLSVRYSRVASTLMDFELGLGDYRRFIEGGEKRGVKAAWENLWSLHIAFVLFYCFAVAGWAALLTMARDVTVVANWPAIITFCLVLLASLGFYRLFLWRREKEAETQPLALPKRARERRKLEE
;
A
#
# COMPACT_ATOMS: atom_id res chain seq x y z
N MET A 1 -34.89 15.40 -1.38
CA MET A 1 -34.70 14.49 -2.51
C MET A 1 -33.40 14.77 -3.29
N ARG A 2 -33.26 15.85 -4.07
CA ARG A 2 -32.06 16.06 -4.92
C ARG A 2 -30.70 16.07 -4.18
N ARG A 3 -30.65 16.42 -2.90
CA ARG A 3 -29.40 16.49 -2.14
C ARG A 3 -28.93 15.12 -1.65
N GLU A 4 -29.85 14.31 -1.18
CA GLU A 4 -29.57 12.93 -0.73
C GLU A 4 -29.14 12.07 -1.92
N GLU A 5 -29.76 12.25 -3.07
CA GLU A 5 -29.42 11.58 -4.32
C GLU A 5 -27.99 11.92 -4.77
N SER A 6 -27.61 13.22 -4.72
CA SER A 6 -26.24 13.63 -5.05
C SER A 6 -25.20 13.14 -4.04
N ALA A 7 -25.54 13.05 -2.75
CA ALA A 7 -24.67 12.48 -1.74
C ALA A 7 -24.47 10.98 -1.93
N TYR A 8 -25.52 10.27 -2.33
CA TYR A 8 -25.47 8.83 -2.62
C TYR A 8 -24.59 8.53 -3.85
N ILE A 9 -24.74 9.33 -4.91
CA ILE A 9 -23.89 9.21 -6.12
C ILE A 9 -22.41 9.49 -5.74
N ALA A 10 -22.15 10.55 -4.98
CA ALA A 10 -20.79 10.87 -4.55
C ALA A 10 -20.17 9.77 -3.69
N PHE A 11 -20.94 9.21 -2.74
CA PHE A 11 -20.50 8.05 -1.94
C PHE A 11 -20.09 6.87 -2.83
N GLY A 12 -20.95 6.51 -3.79
CA GLY A 12 -20.68 5.42 -4.73
C GLY A 12 -19.40 5.65 -5.53
N GLN A 13 -19.18 6.88 -6.01
CA GLN A 13 -17.97 7.24 -6.75
C GLN A 13 -16.70 7.13 -5.90
N TYR A 14 -16.69 7.66 -4.68
CA TYR A 14 -15.52 7.57 -3.80
C TYR A 14 -15.23 6.14 -3.36
N TRP A 15 -16.27 5.33 -3.12
CA TRP A 15 -16.11 3.91 -2.81
C TRP A 15 -15.53 3.12 -3.98
N LEU A 16 -16.00 3.37 -5.21
CA LEU A 16 -15.45 2.77 -6.42
C LEU A 16 -14.00 3.18 -6.64
N GLN A 17 -13.65 4.45 -6.40
CA GLN A 17 -12.26 4.92 -6.49
C GLN A 17 -11.36 4.23 -5.48
N ALA A 18 -11.79 4.06 -4.23
CA ALA A 18 -11.01 3.34 -3.22
C ALA A 18 -10.72 1.89 -3.66
N ARG A 19 -11.74 1.18 -4.16
CA ARG A 19 -11.59 -0.19 -4.69
C ARG A 19 -10.68 -0.24 -5.92
N HIS A 20 -10.82 0.72 -6.81
CA HIS A 20 -9.97 0.81 -8.00
C HIS A 20 -8.48 0.94 -7.62
N GLN A 21 -8.16 1.75 -6.62
CA GLN A 21 -6.77 1.87 -6.14
C GLN A 21 -6.23 0.55 -5.58
N GLU A 22 -7.02 -0.21 -4.83
CA GLU A 22 -6.61 -1.53 -4.31
C GLU A 22 -6.40 -2.54 -5.45
N THR A 23 -7.29 -2.56 -6.44
CA THR A 23 -7.14 -3.41 -7.63
C THR A 23 -5.89 -3.04 -8.43
N THR A 24 -5.62 -1.75 -8.60
CA THR A 24 -4.41 -1.25 -9.29
C THR A 24 -3.13 -1.67 -8.56
N ARG A 25 -3.13 -1.66 -7.22
CA ARG A 25 -2.01 -2.16 -6.41
C ARG A 25 -1.71 -3.63 -6.67
N LEU A 26 -2.76 -4.47 -6.67
CA LEU A 26 -2.63 -5.90 -6.97
C LEU A 26 -2.08 -6.13 -8.37
N TRP A 27 -2.62 -5.45 -9.37
CA TRP A 27 -2.18 -5.54 -10.76
C TRP A 27 -0.71 -5.14 -10.92
N LEU A 28 -0.34 -3.99 -10.37
CA LEU A 28 1.03 -3.48 -10.43
C LEU A 28 2.01 -4.47 -9.77
N THR A 29 1.66 -4.99 -8.59
CA THR A 29 2.51 -5.95 -7.88
C THR A 29 2.67 -7.25 -8.68
N ASN A 30 1.61 -7.75 -9.30
CA ASN A 30 1.69 -8.95 -10.15
C ASN A 30 2.60 -8.71 -11.36
N ILE A 31 2.48 -7.57 -12.05
CA ILE A 31 3.34 -7.24 -13.20
C ILE A 31 4.81 -7.19 -12.74
N ILE A 32 5.10 -6.49 -11.66
CA ILE A 32 6.46 -6.38 -11.12
C ILE A 32 7.01 -7.75 -10.72
N ALA A 33 6.21 -8.61 -10.09
CA ALA A 33 6.60 -9.97 -9.73
C ALA A 33 6.94 -10.82 -10.97
N ILE A 34 6.14 -10.73 -12.04
CA ILE A 34 6.42 -11.40 -13.32
C ILE A 34 7.74 -10.90 -13.92
N VAL A 35 7.97 -9.59 -13.94
CA VAL A 35 9.23 -9.02 -14.44
C VAL A 35 10.41 -9.49 -13.60
N PHE A 36 10.30 -9.52 -12.27
CA PHE A 36 11.35 -10.06 -11.40
C PHE A 36 11.64 -11.55 -11.70
N ALA A 37 10.60 -12.36 -11.86
CA ALA A 37 10.77 -13.77 -12.22
C ALA A 37 11.49 -13.93 -13.57
N ALA A 38 11.16 -13.12 -14.57
CA ALA A 38 11.82 -13.13 -15.87
C ALA A 38 13.30 -12.69 -15.78
N LEU A 39 13.62 -11.65 -15.00
CA LEU A 39 14.99 -11.21 -14.79
C LEU A 39 15.82 -12.27 -14.05
N LEU A 40 15.27 -12.91 -13.01
CA LEU A 40 15.93 -13.98 -12.28
C LEU A 40 16.14 -15.21 -13.16
N ALA A 41 15.16 -15.57 -14.00
CA ALA A 41 15.29 -16.66 -14.96
C ALA A 41 16.40 -16.36 -15.99
N LEU A 42 16.50 -15.12 -16.46
CA LEU A 42 17.56 -14.69 -17.37
C LEU A 42 18.96 -14.80 -16.71
N ILE A 43 19.10 -14.37 -15.46
CA ILE A 43 20.35 -14.52 -14.69
C ILE A 43 20.69 -16.00 -14.54
N ALA A 44 19.72 -16.84 -14.15
CA ALA A 44 19.93 -18.29 -13.99
C ALA A 44 20.34 -18.96 -15.29
N TRP A 45 19.69 -18.59 -16.41
CA TRP A 45 20.01 -19.16 -17.74
C TRP A 45 21.41 -18.77 -18.23
N LYS A 46 21.81 -17.50 -18.04
CA LYS A 46 23.13 -17.01 -18.46
C LYS A 46 24.25 -17.42 -17.50
N GLY A 47 23.95 -17.76 -16.26
CA GLY A 47 24.93 -18.05 -15.20
C GLY A 47 25.76 -16.82 -14.80
N LEU A 48 25.40 -15.61 -15.26
CA LEU A 48 26.12 -14.36 -15.04
C LEU A 48 25.16 -13.29 -14.54
N ILE A 49 25.62 -12.52 -13.55
CA ILE A 49 24.88 -11.38 -13.01
C ILE A 49 25.43 -10.10 -13.64
N TYR A 50 24.67 -9.54 -14.57
CA TYR A 50 25.01 -8.25 -15.16
C TYR A 50 24.55 -7.12 -14.25
N TRP A 51 25.43 -6.18 -13.94
CA TRP A 51 25.14 -5.06 -13.04
C TRP A 51 23.92 -4.24 -13.47
N TYR A 52 23.69 -4.04 -14.76
CA TYR A 52 22.56 -3.27 -15.29
C TYR A 52 21.22 -4.00 -15.08
N ILE A 53 21.21 -5.34 -15.08
CA ILE A 53 20.00 -6.13 -14.76
C ILE A 53 19.67 -5.97 -13.27
N ALA A 54 20.68 -6.08 -12.41
CA ALA A 54 20.50 -5.91 -10.98
C ALA A 54 20.08 -4.47 -10.63
N ALA A 55 20.68 -3.46 -11.26
CA ALA A 55 20.31 -2.06 -11.10
C ALA A 55 18.87 -1.77 -11.58
N PHE A 56 18.46 -2.34 -12.71
CA PHE A 56 17.08 -2.21 -13.19
C PHE A 56 16.08 -2.89 -12.23
N GLY A 57 16.39 -4.09 -11.75
CA GLY A 57 15.56 -4.79 -10.76
C GLY A 57 15.42 -3.97 -9.47
N LEU A 58 16.51 -3.37 -8.98
CA LEU A 58 16.49 -2.50 -7.81
C LEU A 58 15.63 -1.24 -8.04
N ALA A 59 15.79 -0.57 -9.17
CA ALA A 59 15.00 0.60 -9.52
C ALA A 59 13.50 0.26 -9.60
N LEU A 60 13.15 -0.89 -10.19
CA LEU A 60 11.78 -1.36 -10.29
C LEU A 60 11.20 -1.74 -8.91
N ALA A 61 12.00 -2.31 -8.00
CA ALA A 61 11.59 -2.63 -6.64
C ALA A 61 11.29 -1.35 -5.84
N LEU A 62 12.14 -0.33 -5.94
CA LEU A 62 11.92 0.97 -5.31
C LEU A 62 10.68 1.65 -5.89
N PHE A 63 10.53 1.69 -7.21
CA PHE A 63 9.34 2.22 -7.88
C PHE A 63 8.08 1.52 -7.38
N GLY A 64 8.08 0.18 -7.30
CA GLY A 64 6.97 -0.61 -6.77
C GLY A 64 6.63 -0.27 -5.32
N LEU A 65 7.64 -0.13 -4.45
CA LEU A 65 7.46 0.23 -3.05
C LEU A 65 6.77 1.61 -2.91
N PHE A 66 7.28 2.63 -3.58
CA PHE A 66 6.72 3.98 -3.49
C PHE A 66 5.34 4.09 -4.12
N THR A 67 5.12 3.47 -5.28
CA THR A 67 3.82 3.50 -5.96
C THR A 67 2.77 2.74 -5.15
N ASN A 68 3.12 1.56 -4.62
CA ASN A 68 2.23 0.80 -3.75
C ASN A 68 1.82 1.60 -2.51
N HIS A 69 2.77 2.32 -1.89
CA HIS A 69 2.47 3.21 -0.76
C HIS A 69 1.55 4.39 -1.18
N ALA A 70 1.85 5.07 -2.29
CA ALA A 70 1.04 6.18 -2.78
C ALA A 70 -0.42 5.75 -3.06
N LEU A 71 -0.61 4.61 -3.73
CA LEU A 71 -1.93 4.03 -4.00
C LEU A 71 -2.66 3.66 -2.69
N ARG A 72 -1.95 3.18 -1.67
CA ARG A 72 -2.54 2.90 -0.35
C ARG A 72 -3.04 4.17 0.31
N VAL A 73 -2.24 5.23 0.34
CA VAL A 73 -2.65 6.52 0.91
C VAL A 73 -3.88 7.08 0.20
N LEU A 74 -3.94 6.96 -1.13
CA LEU A 74 -5.11 7.37 -1.91
C LEU A 74 -6.35 6.52 -1.59
N SER A 75 -6.21 5.20 -1.53
CA SER A 75 -7.31 4.29 -1.16
C SER A 75 -7.88 4.65 0.22
N VAL A 76 -7.02 4.86 1.23
CA VAL A 76 -7.43 5.26 2.58
C VAL A 76 -8.17 6.60 2.57
N ARG A 77 -7.67 7.59 1.81
CA ARG A 77 -8.34 8.90 1.68
C ARG A 77 -9.72 8.79 1.04
N TYR A 78 -9.86 8.06 -0.05
CA TYR A 78 -11.16 7.86 -0.73
C TYR A 78 -12.15 7.10 0.15
N SER A 79 -11.72 6.01 0.78
CA SER A 79 -12.54 5.26 1.72
C SER A 79 -13.05 6.12 2.88
N ARG A 80 -12.19 7.03 3.37
CA ARG A 80 -12.54 7.95 4.45
C ARG A 80 -13.56 9.01 4.03
N VAL A 81 -13.40 9.58 2.82
CA VAL A 81 -14.41 10.51 2.27
C VAL A 81 -15.74 9.80 2.12
N ALA A 82 -15.74 8.58 1.58
CA ALA A 82 -16.95 7.77 1.45
C ALA A 82 -17.60 7.51 2.80
N SER A 83 -16.84 7.09 3.83
CA SER A 83 -17.39 6.85 5.16
C SER A 83 -17.97 8.13 5.80
N THR A 84 -17.31 9.28 5.60
CA THR A 84 -17.82 10.56 6.10
C THR A 84 -19.14 10.96 5.43
N LEU A 85 -19.27 10.77 4.10
CA LEU A 85 -20.53 11.02 3.39
C LEU A 85 -21.65 10.10 3.89
N MET A 86 -21.34 8.84 4.15
CA MET A 86 -22.27 7.87 4.71
C MET A 86 -22.76 8.30 6.08
N ASP A 87 -21.87 8.74 6.97
CA ASP A 87 -22.19 9.07 8.35
C ASP A 87 -22.98 10.40 8.46
N PHE A 88 -22.54 11.45 7.73
CA PHE A 88 -23.06 12.82 7.92
C PHE A 88 -24.12 13.26 6.91
N GLU A 89 -24.02 12.85 5.66
CA GLU A 89 -24.95 13.33 4.63
C GLU A 89 -26.11 12.35 4.38
N LEU A 90 -25.85 11.05 4.52
CA LEU A 90 -26.87 10.01 4.32
C LEU A 90 -27.54 9.58 5.63
N GLY A 91 -27.01 10.00 6.79
CA GLY A 91 -27.56 9.62 8.09
C GLY A 91 -27.49 8.12 8.39
N LEU A 92 -26.60 7.39 7.70
CA LEU A 92 -26.47 5.93 7.84
C LEU A 92 -25.42 5.52 8.89
N GLY A 93 -25.01 6.44 9.77
CA GLY A 93 -24.05 6.17 10.84
C GLY A 93 -24.48 5.03 11.77
N ASP A 94 -25.78 4.91 12.06
CA ASP A 94 -26.33 3.81 12.86
C ASP A 94 -26.29 2.49 12.09
N TYR A 95 -26.55 2.50 10.80
CA TYR A 95 -26.43 1.32 9.93
C TYR A 95 -24.98 0.84 9.84
N ARG A 96 -24.03 1.75 9.75
CA ARG A 96 -22.60 1.44 9.84
C ARG A 96 -22.25 0.80 11.19
N ARG A 97 -22.71 1.37 12.31
CA ARG A 97 -22.53 0.80 13.66
C ARG A 97 -23.17 -0.59 13.77
N PHE A 98 -24.33 -0.80 13.13
CA PHE A 98 -24.99 -2.10 13.08
C PHE A 98 -24.14 -3.12 12.30
N ILE A 99 -23.63 -2.77 11.11
CA ILE A 99 -22.73 -3.63 10.33
C ILE A 99 -21.42 -3.89 11.11
N GLU A 100 -20.78 -2.87 11.64
CA GLU A 100 -19.54 -2.99 12.43
C GLU A 100 -19.77 -3.72 13.77
N GLY A 101 -20.93 -3.55 14.38
CA GLY A 101 -21.32 -4.17 15.66
C GLY A 101 -21.82 -5.61 15.52
N GLY A 102 -22.61 -5.92 14.49
CA GLY A 102 -23.13 -7.24 14.20
C GLY A 102 -22.08 -8.22 13.67
N GLU A 103 -21.11 -7.68 12.94
CA GLU A 103 -20.01 -8.42 12.32
C GLU A 103 -18.68 -8.33 13.08
N LYS A 104 -18.70 -8.11 14.40
CA LYS A 104 -17.43 -8.09 15.17
C LYS A 104 -16.50 -9.28 14.88
N ARG A 105 -17.03 -10.38 14.31
CA ARG A 105 -16.25 -11.52 13.83
C ARG A 105 -15.85 -11.40 12.34
N GLY A 106 -16.72 -10.92 11.46
CA GLY A 106 -16.46 -10.86 10.01
C GLY A 106 -15.65 -9.66 9.57
N VAL A 107 -16.03 -8.46 10.01
CA VAL A 107 -15.33 -7.21 9.61
C VAL A 107 -13.95 -7.11 10.26
N LYS A 108 -13.79 -7.58 11.51
CA LYS A 108 -12.47 -7.65 12.15
C LYS A 108 -11.55 -8.61 11.40
N ALA A 109 -12.05 -9.76 11.00
CA ALA A 109 -11.29 -10.73 10.20
C ALA A 109 -11.00 -10.20 8.79
N ALA A 110 -11.95 -9.52 8.13
CA ALA A 110 -11.71 -8.86 6.84
C ALA A 110 -10.73 -7.69 6.95
N TRP A 111 -10.79 -6.90 8.02
CA TRP A 111 -9.84 -5.82 8.32
C TRP A 111 -8.46 -6.36 8.66
N GLU A 112 -8.38 -7.41 9.46
CA GLU A 112 -7.13 -8.13 9.77
C GLU A 112 -6.53 -8.74 8.49
N ASN A 113 -7.35 -9.27 7.58
CA ASN A 113 -6.91 -9.79 6.28
C ASN A 113 -6.42 -8.68 5.34
N LEU A 114 -7.08 -7.52 5.30
CA LEU A 114 -6.61 -6.35 4.54
C LEU A 114 -5.31 -5.79 5.12
N TRP A 115 -5.15 -5.81 6.44
CA TRP A 115 -3.90 -5.45 7.11
C TRP A 115 -2.79 -6.44 6.79
N SER A 116 -3.08 -7.73 6.81
CA SER A 116 -2.13 -8.78 6.47
C SER A 116 -1.68 -8.67 5.01
N LEU A 117 -2.59 -8.39 4.08
CA LEU A 117 -2.27 -8.20 2.67
C LEU A 117 -1.37 -6.97 2.44
N HIS A 118 -1.63 -5.86 3.15
CA HIS A 118 -0.80 -4.67 3.06
C HIS A 118 0.62 -4.93 3.57
N ILE A 119 0.75 -5.59 4.71
CA ILE A 119 2.05 -6.00 5.25
C ILE A 119 2.78 -6.94 4.27
N ALA A 120 2.07 -7.88 3.66
CA ALA A 120 2.64 -8.78 2.66
C ALA A 120 3.23 -8.02 1.47
N PHE A 121 2.55 -6.98 0.94
CA PHE A 121 3.10 -6.12 -0.12
C PHE A 121 4.35 -5.37 0.32
N VAL A 122 4.33 -4.79 1.52
CA VAL A 122 5.49 -4.07 2.06
C VAL A 122 6.67 -5.01 2.20
N LEU A 123 6.46 -6.19 2.79
CA LEU A 123 7.51 -7.20 2.93
C LEU A 123 8.04 -7.63 1.56
N PHE A 124 7.15 -7.92 0.60
CA PHE A 124 7.55 -8.30 -0.75
C PHE A 124 8.50 -7.27 -1.37
N TYR A 125 8.16 -5.98 -1.33
CA TYR A 125 9.01 -4.94 -1.89
C TYR A 125 10.29 -4.71 -1.08
N CYS A 126 10.26 -4.79 0.24
CA CYS A 126 11.47 -4.68 1.07
C CYS A 126 12.44 -5.84 0.79
N PHE A 127 11.93 -7.07 0.66
CA PHE A 127 12.75 -8.22 0.26
C PHE A 127 13.28 -8.06 -1.16
N ALA A 128 12.46 -7.56 -2.11
CA ALA A 128 12.90 -7.32 -3.48
C ALA A 128 14.02 -6.27 -3.53
N VAL A 129 13.87 -5.14 -2.83
CA VAL A 129 14.92 -4.10 -2.74
C VAL A 129 16.22 -4.68 -2.17
N ALA A 130 16.13 -5.44 -1.08
CA ALA A 130 17.30 -6.05 -0.46
C ALA A 130 17.95 -7.11 -1.36
N GLY A 131 17.15 -7.95 -2.02
CA GLY A 131 17.62 -8.98 -2.95
C GLY A 131 18.33 -8.39 -4.16
N TRP A 132 17.74 -7.39 -4.81
CA TRP A 132 18.36 -6.74 -5.97
C TRP A 132 19.61 -5.92 -5.60
N ALA A 133 19.65 -5.32 -4.40
CA ALA A 133 20.86 -4.66 -3.89
C ALA A 133 21.98 -5.67 -3.63
N ALA A 134 21.67 -6.83 -3.08
CA ALA A 134 22.63 -7.91 -2.90
C ALA A 134 23.15 -8.45 -4.25
N LEU A 135 22.26 -8.67 -5.24
CA LEU A 135 22.67 -9.08 -6.58
C LEU A 135 23.57 -8.03 -7.26
N LEU A 136 23.32 -6.75 -7.00
CA LEU A 136 24.15 -5.65 -7.53
C LEU A 136 25.58 -5.70 -6.95
N THR A 137 25.76 -6.06 -5.67
CA THR A 137 27.09 -6.26 -5.08
C THR A 137 27.79 -7.48 -5.66
N MET A 138 27.04 -8.57 -5.91
CA MET A 138 27.60 -9.78 -6.55
C MET A 138 28.03 -9.56 -8.00
N ALA A 139 27.41 -8.64 -8.73
CA ALA A 139 27.73 -8.36 -10.12
C ALA A 139 29.16 -7.76 -10.31
N ARG A 140 29.82 -7.34 -9.25
CA ARG A 140 31.20 -6.83 -9.29
C ARG A 140 32.26 -7.90 -9.11
N ASP A 141 31.94 -9.05 -8.49
CA ASP A 141 32.91 -10.10 -8.17
C ASP A 141 32.43 -11.46 -8.71
N VAL A 142 33.08 -11.94 -9.75
CA VAL A 142 32.72 -13.17 -10.49
C VAL A 142 33.07 -14.47 -9.73
N THR A 143 33.57 -14.41 -8.50
CA THR A 143 33.93 -15.58 -7.72
C THR A 143 32.84 -15.99 -6.75
N VAL A 144 32.20 -17.13 -7.05
CA VAL A 144 31.09 -17.76 -6.28
C VAL A 144 31.60 -18.43 -4.99
N VAL A 145 32.44 -17.82 -4.22
CA VAL A 145 32.80 -18.37 -2.90
C VAL A 145 32.16 -17.48 -1.85
N ALA A 146 31.24 -18.07 -1.06
CA ALA A 146 30.56 -17.53 0.12
C ALA A 146 30.53 -16.00 0.18
N ASN A 147 29.59 -15.38 -0.56
CA ASN A 147 29.58 -13.93 -0.78
C ASN A 147 29.06 -13.18 0.45
N TRP A 148 29.82 -13.21 1.56
CA TRP A 148 29.52 -12.50 2.80
C TRP A 148 29.12 -11.03 2.58
N PRO A 149 29.77 -10.26 1.66
CA PRO A 149 29.34 -8.90 1.37
C PRO A 149 27.90 -8.83 0.85
N ALA A 150 27.45 -9.76 0.01
CA ALA A 150 26.09 -9.78 -0.49
C ALA A 150 25.06 -10.09 0.61
N ILE A 151 25.38 -11.03 1.51
CA ILE A 151 24.53 -11.37 2.66
C ILE A 151 24.43 -10.18 3.61
N ILE A 152 25.54 -9.54 3.93
CA ILE A 152 25.56 -8.34 4.78
C ILE A 152 24.76 -7.22 4.13
N THR A 153 24.96 -6.96 2.84
CA THR A 153 24.20 -5.96 2.09
C THR A 153 22.71 -6.26 2.11
N PHE A 154 22.33 -7.52 1.88
CA PHE A 154 20.92 -7.94 1.96
C PHE A 154 20.32 -7.61 3.32
N CYS A 155 20.97 -8.03 4.41
CA CYS A 155 20.48 -7.79 5.77
C CYS A 155 20.40 -6.30 6.10
N LEU A 156 21.42 -5.51 5.76
CA LEU A 156 21.46 -4.07 6.04
C LEU A 156 20.38 -3.33 5.25
N VAL A 157 20.23 -3.62 3.95
CA VAL A 157 19.23 -2.98 3.08
C VAL A 157 17.81 -3.39 3.49
N LEU A 158 17.61 -4.65 3.89
CA LEU A 158 16.32 -5.10 4.40
C LEU A 158 15.94 -4.35 5.68
N LEU A 159 16.84 -4.26 6.66
CA LEU A 159 16.60 -3.53 7.90
C LEU A 159 16.36 -2.03 7.63
N ALA A 160 17.17 -1.43 6.74
CA ALA A 160 17.01 -0.02 6.36
C ALA A 160 15.66 0.24 5.66
N SER A 161 15.24 -0.63 4.75
CA SER A 161 13.97 -0.46 4.02
C SER A 161 12.75 -0.67 4.94
N LEU A 162 12.80 -1.63 5.85
CA LEU A 162 11.76 -1.83 6.87
C LEU A 162 11.71 -0.66 7.86
N GLY A 163 12.89 -0.17 8.29
CA GLY A 163 13.01 1.00 9.16
C GLY A 163 12.46 2.27 8.48
N PHE A 164 12.83 2.49 7.23
CA PHE A 164 12.31 3.61 6.42
C PHE A 164 10.80 3.54 6.27
N TYR A 165 10.26 2.36 5.94
CA TYR A 165 8.81 2.17 5.86
C TYR A 165 8.15 2.55 7.19
N ARG A 166 8.64 1.99 8.32
CA ARG A 166 8.04 2.24 9.64
C ARG A 166 8.12 3.71 10.07
N LEU A 167 9.24 4.38 9.83
CA LEU A 167 9.47 5.74 10.31
C LEU A 167 8.79 6.81 9.45
N PHE A 168 8.78 6.63 8.13
CA PHE A 168 8.33 7.66 7.20
C PHE A 168 6.99 7.32 6.55
N LEU A 169 6.87 6.13 5.96
CA LEU A 169 5.69 5.80 5.16
C LEU A 169 4.49 5.48 6.05
N TRP A 170 4.69 4.72 7.11
CA TRP A 170 3.62 4.40 8.07
C TRP A 170 3.09 5.63 8.83
N ARG A 171 3.95 6.61 9.13
CA ARG A 171 3.50 7.88 9.71
C ARG A 171 2.57 8.63 8.77
N ARG A 172 2.92 8.70 7.47
CA ARG A 172 2.07 9.33 6.45
C ARG A 172 0.72 8.62 6.27
N GLU A 173 0.70 7.31 6.39
CA GLU A 173 -0.57 6.55 6.38
C GLU A 173 -1.43 6.93 7.58
N LYS A 174 -0.86 6.98 8.79
CA LYS A 174 -1.57 7.42 10.00
C LYS A 174 -2.05 8.86 9.90
N GLU A 175 -1.23 9.76 9.37
CA GLU A 175 -1.65 11.15 9.11
C GLU A 175 -2.83 11.20 8.13
N ALA A 176 -2.81 10.39 7.08
CA ALA A 176 -3.94 10.28 6.16
C ALA A 176 -5.20 9.72 6.83
N GLU A 177 -5.05 8.84 7.84
CA GLU A 177 -6.15 8.32 8.65
C GLU A 177 -6.68 9.36 9.67
N THR A 178 -5.84 10.23 10.19
CA THR A 178 -6.19 11.16 11.28
C THR A 178 -6.46 12.59 10.81
N GLN A 179 -6.03 12.99 9.60
CA GLN A 179 -6.27 14.33 9.09
C GLN A 179 -7.78 14.64 9.09
N PRO A 180 -8.22 15.72 9.77
CA PRO A 180 -9.62 16.11 9.73
C PRO A 180 -10.00 16.40 8.29
N LEU A 181 -10.96 15.65 7.74
CA LEU A 181 -11.59 16.02 6.48
C LEU A 181 -12.14 17.43 6.65
N ALA A 182 -11.79 18.32 5.71
CA ALA A 182 -12.40 19.64 5.65
C ALA A 182 -13.90 19.46 5.34
N LEU A 183 -14.67 19.21 6.40
CA LEU A 183 -16.11 19.08 6.29
C LEU A 183 -16.66 20.37 5.66
N PRO A 184 -17.61 20.29 4.72
CA PRO A 184 -18.34 21.44 4.22
C PRO A 184 -18.85 22.28 5.39
N LYS A 185 -18.84 23.62 5.25
CA LYS A 185 -19.23 24.55 6.33
C LYS A 185 -20.54 24.15 7.03
N ARG A 186 -21.51 23.67 6.27
CA ARG A 186 -22.82 23.21 6.77
C ARG A 186 -22.75 21.95 7.65
N ALA A 187 -21.83 21.03 7.39
CA ALA A 187 -21.64 19.85 8.24
C ALA A 187 -20.98 20.21 9.56
N ARG A 188 -20.11 21.25 9.57
CA ARG A 188 -19.55 21.83 10.80
C ARG A 188 -20.60 22.54 11.65
N GLU A 189 -21.54 23.23 11.02
CA GLU A 189 -22.63 23.95 11.71
C GLU A 189 -23.62 22.96 12.36
N ARG A 190 -23.96 21.86 11.69
CA ARG A 190 -24.79 20.81 12.30
C ARG A 190 -24.14 20.19 13.53
N ARG A 191 -22.86 19.86 13.45
CA ARG A 191 -22.14 19.31 14.60
C ARG A 191 -22.13 20.22 15.83
N LYS A 192 -22.09 21.56 15.61
CA LYS A 192 -22.19 22.56 16.68
C LYS A 192 -23.59 22.70 17.28
N LEU A 193 -24.62 22.24 16.57
CA LEU A 193 -26.00 22.26 17.05
C LEU A 193 -26.37 20.97 17.80
N GLU A 194 -25.56 19.91 17.64
CA GLU A 194 -25.73 18.61 18.28
C GLU A 194 -24.84 18.44 19.54
N GLU A 195 -23.84 19.32 19.71
CA GLU A 195 -23.01 19.45 20.92
C GLU A 195 -23.63 20.46 21.90
#